data_056f2fe51e81e0fa7f4657c0fd08bc2e
#
_entry.id   056f2fe51e81e0fa7f4657c0fd08bc2e
#
_cell.length_a   1.000
_cell.length_b   1.000
_cell.length_c   1.000
_cell.angle_alpha   90.00
_cell.angle_beta   90.00
_cell.angle_gamma   90.00
#
_symmetry.space_group_name_H-M   'P 1'
#
loop_
_entity.id
_entity.type
_entity.pdbx_description
1 polymer ?
#
loop_
_entity_poly.entity_id
_entity_poly.type
_entity_poly.pdbx_seq_one_letter_code
_entity_poly.pdbx_strand_id
1 'polypeptide(L)'
;ISQETDARIIIEKLLREADWKLPGYVDDSDVNVKTETKNEFGRADYVLLNSSKKHLCVIEAKNRLKSPISGKEQARDYANSLKCRFIILSNGITHFLWDLNQGNPFIIEKFPSQQELEMRVEVFNPPRDDDEDDGINDDYLTLTQFKDYKINPDYKNESKRDEFIEKNHLTFLRPYQLEAVKTIQKKIKEGSDRFLLEMATGTGKTTTSAAIIKMFLRLYNV
;
A
#
# COMPACT_ATOMS: atom_id res chain seq x y z
N ILE A 1 0.08 35.27 17.93
CA ILE A 1 0.28 33.80 17.78
C ILE A 1 0.45 33.59 16.29
N SER A 2 1.52 32.89 15.85
CA SER A 2 1.75 32.74 14.41
C SER A 2 0.73 31.74 13.84
N GLN A 3 0.29 31.94 12.61
CA GLN A 3 -0.69 31.07 11.94
C GLN A 3 -0.20 29.61 11.77
N GLU A 4 1.10 29.39 11.91
CA GLU A 4 1.71 28.04 11.94
C GLU A 4 1.50 27.35 13.28
N THR A 5 1.49 28.11 14.38
CA THR A 5 1.15 27.62 15.71
C THR A 5 -0.30 27.11 15.76
N ASP A 6 -1.23 27.80 15.08
CA ASP A 6 -2.64 27.38 15.01
C ASP A 6 -2.80 26.05 14.27
N ALA A 7 -2.05 25.84 13.17
CA ALA A 7 -2.07 24.58 12.44
C ALA A 7 -1.54 23.42 13.30
N ARG A 8 -0.49 23.63 14.08
CA ARG A 8 0.09 22.62 14.98
C ARG A 8 -0.88 22.20 16.09
N ILE A 9 -1.60 23.14 16.70
CA ILE A 9 -2.62 22.83 17.71
C ILE A 9 -3.69 21.90 17.15
N ILE A 10 -4.14 22.15 15.92
CA ILE A 10 -5.12 21.30 15.24
C ILE A 10 -4.52 19.92 14.93
N ILE A 11 -3.29 19.88 14.42
CA ILE A 11 -2.58 18.62 14.11
C ILE A 11 -2.44 17.77 15.37
N GLU A 12 -2.05 18.34 16.50
CA GLU A 12 -1.94 17.62 17.78
C GLU A 12 -3.27 17.08 18.27
N LYS A 13 -4.36 17.84 18.05
CA LYS A 13 -5.70 17.36 18.36
C LYS A 13 -6.05 16.14 17.48
N LEU A 14 -5.82 16.21 16.18
CA LEU A 14 -6.08 15.13 15.22
C LEU A 14 -5.23 13.89 15.52
N LEU A 15 -3.97 14.06 15.93
CA LEU A 15 -3.12 12.96 16.37
C LEU A 15 -3.71 12.24 17.58
N ARG A 16 -4.19 12.98 18.58
CA ARG A 16 -4.82 12.37 19.77
C ARG A 16 -6.14 11.67 19.43
N GLU A 17 -6.93 12.24 18.52
CA GLU A 17 -8.15 11.60 18.00
C GLU A 17 -7.87 10.29 17.25
N ALA A 18 -6.66 10.14 16.69
CA ALA A 18 -6.17 8.93 16.04
C ALA A 18 -5.33 8.04 16.98
N ASP A 19 -5.48 8.20 18.30
CA ASP A 19 -4.80 7.44 19.37
C ASP A 19 -3.28 7.54 19.41
N TRP A 20 -2.68 8.59 18.78
CA TRP A 20 -1.26 8.86 18.92
C TRP A 20 -0.93 9.44 20.28
N LYS A 21 0.16 8.97 20.89
CA LYS A 21 0.61 9.30 22.24
C LYS A 21 1.68 10.40 22.19
N LEU A 22 1.25 11.65 22.39
CA LEU A 22 2.13 12.82 22.38
C LEU A 22 2.83 13.02 23.73
N PRO A 23 4.05 13.59 23.74
CA PRO A 23 4.73 14.02 24.96
C PRO A 23 3.86 14.98 25.78
N GLY A 24 3.86 14.80 27.10
CA GLY A 24 3.08 15.63 28.03
C GLY A 24 1.59 15.27 28.17
N TYR A 25 1.09 14.30 27.39
CA TYR A 25 -0.28 13.79 27.50
C TYR A 25 -0.35 12.34 28.02
N VAL A 26 0.79 11.63 27.99
CA VAL A 26 0.93 10.25 28.47
C VAL A 26 2.29 10.09 29.14
N ASP A 27 2.53 8.97 29.82
CA ASP A 27 3.83 8.65 30.38
C ASP A 27 4.88 8.49 29.28
N ASP A 28 6.12 8.88 29.55
CA ASP A 28 7.22 8.89 28.57
C ASP A 28 7.46 7.52 27.92
N SER A 29 7.20 6.42 28.62
CA SER A 29 7.29 5.06 28.09
C SER A 29 6.29 4.78 26.96
N ASP A 30 5.13 5.43 26.99
CA ASP A 30 4.03 5.21 26.07
C ASP A 30 4.11 6.12 24.84
N VAL A 31 4.89 7.21 24.94
CA VAL A 31 5.04 8.19 23.85
C VAL A 31 5.47 7.51 22.55
N ASN A 32 4.69 7.72 21.49
CA ASN A 32 4.97 7.25 20.14
C ASN A 32 4.99 8.37 19.10
N VAL A 33 5.05 9.63 19.55
CA VAL A 33 5.22 10.85 18.71
C VAL A 33 6.43 11.62 19.21
N LYS A 34 7.38 11.90 18.31
CA LYS A 34 8.48 12.84 18.56
C LYS A 34 8.15 14.16 17.92
N THR A 35 8.40 15.25 18.64
CA THR A 35 8.22 16.62 18.13
C THR A 35 9.57 17.24 17.76
N GLU A 36 9.57 18.12 16.74
CA GLU A 36 10.73 18.94 16.39
C GLU A 36 12.06 18.18 16.19
N THR A 37 11.98 17.01 15.55
CA THR A 37 13.16 16.18 15.29
C THR A 37 14.04 16.82 14.22
N LYS A 38 15.30 17.12 14.54
CA LYS A 38 16.29 17.72 13.63
C LYS A 38 17.23 16.67 13.06
N ASN A 39 17.63 16.84 11.79
CA ASN A 39 18.74 16.13 11.15
C ASN A 39 19.46 17.07 10.15
N GLU A 40 20.42 16.53 9.38
CA GLU A 40 21.18 17.29 8.37
C GLU A 40 20.32 17.87 7.23
N PHE A 41 19.12 17.31 6.98
CA PHE A 41 18.18 17.77 5.95
C PHE A 41 17.15 18.77 6.47
N GLY A 42 17.19 19.14 7.75
CA GLY A 42 16.27 20.10 8.34
C GLY A 42 15.60 19.62 9.61
N ARG A 43 14.33 19.97 9.79
CA ARG A 43 13.53 19.66 10.97
C ARG A 43 12.14 19.20 10.56
N ALA A 44 11.73 18.01 11.01
CA ALA A 44 10.34 17.57 10.93
C ALA A 44 9.53 18.10 12.11
N ASP A 45 8.30 18.50 11.87
CA ASP A 45 7.43 18.95 12.94
C ASP A 45 7.07 17.80 13.88
N TYR A 46 6.70 16.63 13.32
CA TYR A 46 6.43 15.41 14.09
C TYR A 46 6.97 14.18 13.38
N VAL A 47 7.43 13.21 14.16
CA VAL A 47 7.79 11.87 13.70
C VAL A 47 7.00 10.84 14.52
N LEU A 48 6.18 10.06 13.83
CA LEU A 48 5.38 9.01 14.42
C LEU A 48 6.16 7.69 14.43
N LEU A 49 6.05 6.97 15.53
CA LEU A 49 6.78 5.71 15.76
C LEU A 49 5.81 4.53 15.68
N ASN A 50 6.31 3.40 15.21
CA ASN A 50 5.58 2.14 15.25
C ASN A 50 5.63 1.50 16.66
N SER A 51 4.95 0.36 16.82
CA SER A 51 4.91 -0.43 18.07
C SER A 51 6.31 -0.84 18.58
N SER A 52 7.27 -1.01 17.67
CA SER A 52 8.68 -1.27 18.00
C SER A 52 9.51 0.00 18.20
N LYS A 53 8.88 1.17 18.36
CA LYS A 53 9.54 2.49 18.52
C LYS A 53 10.45 2.89 17.35
N LYS A 54 10.28 2.29 16.15
CA LYS A 54 10.97 2.71 14.93
C LYS A 54 10.18 3.81 14.22
N HIS A 55 10.88 4.65 13.45
CA HIS A 55 10.26 5.71 12.68
C HIS A 55 9.31 5.13 11.63
N LEU A 56 8.09 5.64 11.56
CA LEU A 56 7.02 5.14 10.69
C LEU A 56 6.52 6.20 9.72
N CYS A 57 6.23 7.40 10.23
CA CYS A 57 5.64 8.49 9.48
C CYS A 57 6.23 9.83 9.88
N VAL A 58 6.43 10.71 8.92
CA VAL A 58 6.80 12.13 9.14
C VAL A 58 5.55 12.98 8.93
N ILE A 59 5.37 14.02 9.77
CA ILE A 59 4.35 15.05 9.54
C ILE A 59 5.05 16.38 9.29
N GLU A 60 4.68 17.01 8.19
CA GLU A 60 5.07 18.38 7.84
C GLU A 60 3.86 19.30 7.97
N ALA A 61 3.95 20.26 8.87
CA ALA A 61 2.93 21.27 9.11
C ALA A 61 3.20 22.52 8.27
N LYS A 62 2.19 23.04 7.61
CA LYS A 62 2.23 24.31 6.89
C LYS A 62 1.25 25.29 7.50
N ASN A 63 1.52 26.57 7.31
CA ASN A 63 0.60 27.64 7.65
C ASN A 63 -0.75 27.41 6.98
N ARG A 64 -1.85 27.70 7.68
CA ARG A 64 -3.24 27.51 7.23
C ARG A 64 -3.55 28.12 5.86
N LEU A 65 -2.85 29.20 5.48
CA LEU A 65 -3.03 29.87 4.20
C LEU A 65 -2.19 29.27 3.06
N LYS A 66 -1.30 28.32 3.37
CA LYS A 66 -0.46 27.65 2.37
C LYS A 66 -1.02 26.27 2.06
N SER A 67 -0.85 25.83 0.81
CA SER A 67 -1.15 24.45 0.43
C SER A 67 -0.21 23.49 1.19
N PRO A 68 -0.73 22.42 1.81
CA PRO A 68 0.10 21.40 2.45
C PRO A 68 1.13 20.79 1.50
N ILE A 69 0.77 20.64 0.22
CA ILE A 69 1.63 20.06 -0.84
C ILE A 69 2.90 20.90 -1.07
N SER A 70 2.92 22.17 -0.72
CA SER A 70 4.14 23.01 -0.87
C SER A 70 5.33 22.51 -0.06
N GLY A 71 5.12 21.67 0.97
CA GLY A 71 6.17 21.03 1.76
C GLY A 71 6.56 19.61 1.29
N LYS A 72 5.99 19.13 0.19
CA LYS A 72 6.11 17.73 -0.27
C LYS A 72 7.56 17.27 -0.40
N GLU A 73 8.40 18.02 -1.11
CA GLU A 73 9.79 17.62 -1.38
C GLU A 73 10.64 17.62 -0.10
N GLN A 74 10.51 18.67 0.72
CA GLN A 74 11.21 18.76 2.00
C GLN A 74 10.82 17.58 2.92
N ALA A 75 9.53 17.27 3.01
CA ALA A 75 9.05 16.16 3.82
C ALA A 75 9.53 14.79 3.29
N ARG A 76 9.66 14.65 1.96
CA ARG A 76 10.20 13.44 1.33
C ARG A 76 11.66 13.21 1.68
N ASP A 77 12.50 14.24 1.53
CA ASP A 77 13.93 14.15 1.83
C ASP A 77 14.14 13.80 3.31
N TYR A 78 13.31 14.39 4.17
CA TYR A 78 13.33 14.10 5.58
C TYR A 78 12.90 12.68 5.91
N ALA A 79 11.79 12.21 5.32
CA ALA A 79 11.28 10.84 5.50
C ALA A 79 12.29 9.79 5.02
N ASN A 80 12.94 10.04 3.88
CA ASN A 80 13.99 9.17 3.36
C ASN A 80 15.17 9.06 4.32
N SER A 81 15.63 10.18 4.89
CA SER A 81 16.74 10.20 5.86
C SER A 81 16.42 9.43 7.15
N LEU A 82 15.17 9.46 7.59
CA LEU A 82 14.68 8.74 8.77
C LEU A 82 14.20 7.32 8.44
N LYS A 83 14.23 6.92 7.17
CA LYS A 83 13.67 5.65 6.67
C LYS A 83 12.18 5.49 7.02
N CYS A 84 11.44 6.59 7.03
CA CYS A 84 9.99 6.59 7.17
C CYS A 84 9.34 6.23 5.83
N ARG A 85 8.32 5.38 5.87
CA ARG A 85 7.53 5.03 4.69
C ARG A 85 6.44 6.04 4.40
N PHE A 86 5.85 6.63 5.43
CA PHE A 86 4.70 7.51 5.30
C PHE A 86 5.04 8.96 5.57
N ILE A 87 4.28 9.85 4.91
CA ILE A 87 4.32 11.28 5.15
C ILE A 87 2.88 11.78 5.27
N ILE A 88 2.61 12.61 6.27
CA ILE A 88 1.39 13.41 6.35
C ILE A 88 1.77 14.87 6.11
N LEU A 89 1.11 15.48 5.12
CA LEU A 89 1.23 16.90 4.84
C LEU A 89 -0.05 17.59 5.31
N SER A 90 0.05 18.58 6.19
CA SER A 90 -1.11 19.21 6.77
C SER A 90 -0.91 20.72 6.98
N ASN A 91 -2.01 21.49 6.78
CA ASN A 91 -2.09 22.89 7.21
C ASN A 91 -3.15 23.12 8.31
N GLY A 92 -3.60 22.05 8.95
CA GLY A 92 -4.64 22.08 9.95
C GLY A 92 -6.08 22.11 9.38
N ILE A 93 -6.26 22.21 8.05
CA ILE A 93 -7.56 22.21 7.39
C ILE A 93 -7.64 21.07 6.37
N THR A 94 -6.61 20.96 5.54
CA THR A 94 -6.49 19.94 4.51
C THR A 94 -5.32 19.05 4.84
N HIS A 95 -5.50 17.75 4.68
CA HIS A 95 -4.50 16.76 5.03
C HIS A 95 -4.29 15.79 3.87
N PHE A 96 -3.04 15.42 3.64
CA PHE A 96 -2.65 14.43 2.64
C PHE A 96 -1.85 13.33 3.32
N LEU A 97 -2.14 12.10 3.00
CA LEU A 97 -1.28 10.96 3.30
C LEU A 97 -0.49 10.58 2.05
N TRP A 98 0.79 10.36 2.23
CA TRP A 98 1.68 9.88 1.18
C TRP A 98 2.38 8.62 1.65
N ASP A 99 2.09 7.51 1.00
CA ASP A 99 2.88 6.30 1.09
C ASP A 99 3.98 6.39 0.02
N LEU A 100 5.23 6.51 0.42
CA LEU A 100 6.35 6.66 -0.51
C LEU A 100 6.51 5.46 -1.45
N ASN A 101 5.94 4.32 -1.09
CA ASN A 101 5.91 3.11 -1.91
C ASN A 101 4.72 3.07 -2.89
N GLN A 102 3.75 3.99 -2.81
CA GLN A 102 2.49 3.92 -3.57
C GLN A 102 2.20 5.13 -4.49
N GLY A 103 3.17 5.94 -4.78
CA GLY A 103 3.00 7.02 -5.76
C GLY A 103 2.78 8.41 -5.16
N ASN A 104 1.65 9.07 -5.44
CA ASN A 104 1.42 10.46 -5.05
C ASN A 104 0.60 10.60 -3.77
N PRO A 105 0.76 11.73 -3.03
CA PRO A 105 -0.09 12.04 -1.89
C PRO A 105 -1.58 12.09 -2.28
N PHE A 106 -2.44 11.58 -1.40
CA PHE A 106 -3.90 11.67 -1.56
C PHE A 106 -4.53 12.31 -0.33
N ILE A 107 -5.69 12.93 -0.52
CA ILE A 107 -6.42 13.62 0.55
C ILE A 107 -6.98 12.61 1.53
N ILE A 108 -6.85 12.91 2.83
CA ILE A 108 -7.44 12.16 3.93
C ILE A 108 -8.32 13.09 4.79
N GLU A 109 -9.42 12.56 5.30
CA GLU A 109 -10.32 13.29 6.20
C GLU A 109 -9.90 13.12 7.67
N LYS A 110 -9.29 11.99 8.01
CA LYS A 110 -8.83 11.64 9.36
C LYS A 110 -7.37 11.20 9.30
N PHE A 111 -6.65 11.48 10.37
CA PHE A 111 -5.31 10.94 10.52
C PHE A 111 -5.39 9.42 10.77
N PRO A 112 -4.55 8.62 10.11
CA PRO A 112 -4.50 7.19 10.37
C PRO A 112 -3.92 6.92 11.77
N SER A 113 -4.43 5.88 12.43
CA SER A 113 -3.86 5.37 13.67
C SER A 113 -2.53 4.66 13.42
N GLN A 114 -1.79 4.38 14.51
CA GLN A 114 -0.56 3.59 14.45
C GLN A 114 -0.82 2.21 13.81
N GLN A 115 -1.89 1.54 14.25
CA GLN A 115 -2.27 0.23 13.74
C GLN A 115 -2.60 0.25 12.24
N GLU A 116 -3.33 1.27 11.77
CA GLU A 116 -3.65 1.41 10.33
C GLU A 116 -2.41 1.61 9.47
N LEU A 117 -1.42 2.40 9.93
CA LEU A 117 -0.16 2.55 9.20
C LEU A 117 0.68 1.28 9.24
N GLU A 118 0.72 0.58 10.38
CA GLU A 118 1.44 -0.69 10.51
C GLU A 118 0.84 -1.77 9.61
N MET A 119 -0.49 -1.91 9.59
CA MET A 119 -1.17 -2.82 8.66
C MET A 119 -0.83 -2.52 7.19
N ARG A 120 -0.72 -1.24 6.81
CA ARG A 120 -0.27 -0.86 5.46
C ARG A 120 1.18 -1.27 5.19
N VAL A 121 2.04 -1.30 6.20
CA VAL A 121 3.41 -1.84 6.07
C VAL A 121 3.37 -3.34 5.86
N GLU A 122 2.56 -4.07 6.63
CA GLU A 122 2.45 -5.53 6.56
C GLU A 122 1.83 -6.00 5.24
N VAL A 123 0.79 -5.31 4.77
CA VAL A 123 0.14 -5.60 3.48
C VAL A 123 1.11 -5.49 2.30
N PHE A 124 2.14 -4.63 2.38
CA PHE A 124 3.17 -4.49 1.35
C PHE A 124 4.48 -5.25 1.62
N ASN A 125 4.61 -5.89 2.78
CA ASN A 125 5.62 -6.90 3.03
C ASN A 125 4.92 -8.26 2.99
N PRO A 126 4.86 -8.92 1.84
CA PRO A 126 4.24 -10.24 1.78
C PRO A 126 4.94 -11.16 2.79
N PRO A 127 4.19 -12.04 3.48
CA PRO A 127 4.80 -13.13 4.21
C PRO A 127 5.80 -13.81 3.26
N ARG A 128 7.04 -13.97 3.68
CA ARG A 128 8.01 -14.79 2.99
C ARG A 128 7.62 -16.24 3.26
N ASP A 129 6.61 -16.73 2.56
CA ASP A 129 6.42 -18.14 2.44
C ASP A 129 7.46 -18.65 1.46
N ASP A 130 8.42 -19.41 1.98
CA ASP A 130 9.46 -20.10 1.21
C ASP A 130 8.89 -21.23 0.35
N ASP A 131 7.58 -21.36 0.24
CA ASP A 131 6.91 -22.34 -0.60
C ASP A 131 7.01 -21.94 -2.07
N GLU A 132 7.77 -22.75 -2.82
CA GLU A 132 8.02 -22.59 -4.26
C GLU A 132 6.74 -22.72 -5.12
N ASP A 133 5.65 -23.26 -4.61
CA ASP A 133 4.38 -23.36 -5.33
C ASP A 133 3.46 -22.19 -5.00
N ASP A 134 3.59 -21.13 -5.78
CA ASP A 134 2.78 -19.91 -5.66
C ASP A 134 1.28 -20.12 -5.97
N GLY A 135 0.85 -21.34 -6.33
CA GLY A 135 -0.52 -21.66 -6.73
C GLY A 135 -1.03 -20.86 -7.93
N ILE A 136 -0.13 -20.22 -8.69
CA ILE A 136 -0.45 -19.47 -9.90
C ILE A 136 -0.15 -20.35 -11.11
N ASN A 137 -1.19 -20.99 -11.62
CA ASN A 137 -1.17 -21.84 -12.81
C ASN A 137 -1.99 -21.21 -13.94
N ASP A 138 -2.04 -21.85 -15.08
CA ASP A 138 -2.81 -21.41 -16.26
C ASP A 138 -4.30 -21.26 -15.95
N ASP A 139 -4.85 -22.10 -15.06
CA ASP A 139 -6.24 -22.09 -14.61
C ASP A 139 -6.53 -21.12 -13.44
N TYR A 140 -5.58 -20.27 -13.07
CA TYR A 140 -5.67 -19.40 -11.92
C TYR A 140 -6.93 -18.53 -11.87
N LEU A 141 -7.39 -18.03 -13.02
CA LEU A 141 -8.65 -17.28 -13.13
C LEU A 141 -9.86 -18.22 -13.14
N THR A 142 -9.76 -19.34 -13.82
CA THR A 142 -10.83 -20.35 -13.92
C THR A 142 -11.26 -20.87 -12.57
N LEU A 143 -10.31 -21.14 -11.66
CA LEU A 143 -10.60 -21.59 -10.29
C LEU A 143 -11.42 -20.60 -9.46
N THR A 144 -11.47 -19.31 -9.84
CA THR A 144 -12.37 -18.33 -9.21
C THR A 144 -13.80 -18.45 -9.71
N GLN A 145 -13.95 -18.77 -10.99
CA GLN A 145 -15.25 -18.88 -11.65
C GLN A 145 -15.90 -20.25 -11.36
N PHE A 146 -15.09 -21.29 -11.39
CA PHE A 146 -15.56 -22.67 -11.27
C PHE A 146 -14.52 -23.52 -10.52
N LYS A 147 -14.58 -23.51 -9.19
CA LYS A 147 -13.58 -24.13 -8.31
C LYS A 147 -13.35 -25.62 -8.64
N ASP A 148 -14.42 -26.35 -8.92
CA ASP A 148 -14.41 -27.80 -9.12
C ASP A 148 -14.53 -28.20 -10.61
N TYR A 149 -14.15 -27.32 -11.54
CA TYR A 149 -14.32 -27.58 -12.97
C TYR A 149 -13.61 -28.86 -13.44
N LYS A 150 -12.45 -29.19 -12.86
CA LYS A 150 -11.65 -30.38 -13.20
C LYS A 150 -12.36 -31.69 -12.91
N ILE A 151 -13.29 -31.73 -11.95
CA ILE A 151 -14.06 -32.95 -11.60
C ILE A 151 -15.37 -33.03 -12.33
N ASN A 152 -15.80 -31.98 -13.05
CA ASN A 152 -17.02 -31.97 -13.81
C ASN A 152 -16.99 -33.02 -14.94
N PRO A 153 -18.03 -33.86 -15.09
CA PRO A 153 -18.10 -34.93 -16.12
C PRO A 153 -17.93 -34.41 -17.56
N ASP A 154 -18.54 -33.24 -17.87
CA ASP A 154 -18.43 -32.61 -19.21
C ASP A 154 -17.03 -32.10 -19.48
N TYR A 155 -16.30 -31.56 -18.48
CA TYR A 155 -14.92 -31.17 -18.63
C TYR A 155 -13.95 -32.35 -18.79
N LYS A 156 -14.22 -33.47 -18.10
CA LYS A 156 -13.43 -34.69 -18.23
C LYS A 156 -13.61 -35.40 -19.59
N ASN A 157 -14.76 -35.20 -20.21
CA ASN A 157 -15.03 -35.75 -21.53
C ASN A 157 -14.37 -34.88 -22.61
N GLU A 158 -13.37 -35.43 -23.31
CA GLU A 158 -12.60 -34.70 -24.32
C GLU A 158 -13.46 -34.09 -25.43
N SER A 159 -14.53 -34.78 -25.86
CA SER A 159 -15.44 -34.30 -26.91
C SER A 159 -16.37 -33.18 -26.46
N LYS A 160 -16.56 -32.98 -25.15
CA LYS A 160 -17.42 -31.93 -24.57
C LYS A 160 -16.66 -30.83 -23.87
N ARG A 161 -15.36 -30.98 -23.67
CA ARG A 161 -14.54 -30.08 -22.91
C ARG A 161 -14.55 -28.63 -23.47
N ASP A 162 -14.39 -28.49 -24.77
CA ASP A 162 -14.36 -27.20 -25.42
C ASP A 162 -15.69 -26.47 -25.31
N GLU A 163 -16.81 -27.22 -25.51
CA GLU A 163 -18.18 -26.70 -25.32
C GLU A 163 -18.40 -26.27 -23.86
N PHE A 164 -17.90 -27.05 -22.89
CA PHE A 164 -17.99 -26.72 -21.47
C PHE A 164 -17.20 -25.45 -21.14
N ILE A 165 -16.00 -25.30 -21.68
CA ILE A 165 -15.14 -24.11 -21.48
C ILE A 165 -15.85 -22.88 -22.04
N GLU A 166 -16.36 -22.95 -23.26
CA GLU A 166 -17.05 -21.83 -23.93
C GLU A 166 -18.33 -21.45 -23.19
N LYS A 167 -19.20 -22.42 -22.88
CA LYS A 167 -20.47 -22.21 -22.19
C LYS A 167 -20.32 -21.57 -20.81
N ASN A 168 -19.27 -21.91 -20.08
CA ASN A 168 -18.99 -21.37 -18.75
C ASN A 168 -18.01 -20.21 -18.76
N HIS A 169 -17.62 -19.72 -19.95
CA HIS A 169 -16.67 -18.61 -20.12
C HIS A 169 -15.38 -18.78 -19.33
N LEU A 170 -14.86 -20.01 -19.23
CA LEU A 170 -13.66 -20.30 -18.46
C LEU A 170 -12.45 -19.65 -19.13
N THR A 171 -11.62 -19.01 -18.33
CA THR A 171 -10.48 -18.22 -18.82
C THR A 171 -9.17 -18.81 -18.32
N PHE A 172 -8.36 -19.32 -19.23
CA PHE A 172 -7.03 -19.83 -18.96
C PHE A 172 -5.96 -18.80 -19.36
N LEU A 173 -4.94 -18.68 -18.53
CA LEU A 173 -3.80 -17.81 -18.83
C LEU A 173 -2.93 -18.48 -19.91
N ARG A 174 -2.60 -17.70 -20.93
CA ARG A 174 -1.61 -18.10 -21.92
C ARG A 174 -0.22 -18.13 -21.28
N PRO A 175 0.74 -18.93 -21.78
CA PRO A 175 2.07 -19.06 -21.15
C PRO A 175 2.75 -17.74 -20.84
N TYR A 176 2.74 -16.78 -21.77
CA TYR A 176 3.35 -15.46 -21.56
C TYR A 176 2.59 -14.60 -20.52
N GLN A 177 1.27 -14.77 -20.38
CA GLN A 177 0.49 -14.10 -19.34
C GLN A 177 0.81 -14.66 -17.96
N LEU A 178 0.89 -15.98 -17.86
CA LEU A 178 1.30 -16.68 -16.64
C LEU A 178 2.71 -16.26 -16.21
N GLU A 179 3.66 -16.21 -17.16
CA GLU A 179 5.02 -15.76 -16.90
C GLU A 179 5.05 -14.31 -16.40
N ALA A 180 4.26 -13.42 -17.01
CA ALA A 180 4.15 -12.01 -16.58
C ALA A 180 3.65 -11.91 -15.13
N VAL A 181 2.59 -12.65 -14.75
CA VAL A 181 2.04 -12.66 -13.38
C VAL A 181 3.07 -13.19 -12.38
N LYS A 182 3.74 -14.31 -12.69
CA LYS A 182 4.80 -14.89 -11.83
C LYS A 182 5.99 -13.95 -11.70
N THR A 183 6.38 -13.25 -12.77
CA THR A 183 7.48 -12.29 -12.73
C THR A 183 7.16 -11.11 -11.83
N ILE A 184 5.94 -10.57 -11.91
CA ILE A 184 5.49 -9.49 -11.03
C ILE A 184 5.50 -9.95 -9.58
N GLN A 185 4.96 -11.13 -9.29
CA GLN A 185 4.96 -11.71 -7.95
C GLN A 185 6.38 -11.83 -7.38
N LYS A 186 7.31 -12.39 -8.16
CA LYS A 186 8.71 -12.48 -7.79
C LYS A 186 9.31 -11.11 -7.48
N LYS A 187 9.07 -10.12 -8.34
CA LYS A 187 9.58 -8.77 -8.15
C LYS A 187 9.01 -8.07 -6.91
N ILE A 188 7.76 -8.34 -6.56
CA ILE A 188 7.16 -7.86 -5.31
C ILE A 188 7.88 -8.48 -4.10
N LYS A 189 8.14 -9.80 -4.13
CA LYS A 189 8.91 -10.49 -3.08
C LYS A 189 10.33 -9.91 -2.94
N GLU A 190 10.92 -9.43 -4.03
CA GLU A 190 12.22 -8.73 -4.06
C GLU A 190 12.13 -7.26 -3.59
N GLY A 191 10.94 -6.75 -3.27
CA GLY A 191 10.71 -5.40 -2.75
C GLY A 191 10.41 -4.34 -3.80
N SER A 192 10.13 -4.73 -5.06
CA SER A 192 9.71 -3.79 -6.10
C SER A 192 8.24 -3.40 -5.92
N ASP A 193 7.93 -2.10 -6.07
CA ASP A 193 6.60 -1.53 -5.90
C ASP A 193 6.00 -0.93 -7.18
N ARG A 194 6.78 -0.90 -8.28
CA ARG A 194 6.38 -0.33 -9.57
C ARG A 194 6.71 -1.28 -10.69
N PHE A 195 5.75 -1.49 -11.58
CA PHE A 195 5.86 -2.41 -12.70
C PHE A 195 5.37 -1.75 -13.97
N LEU A 196 6.10 -1.94 -15.06
CA LEU A 196 5.64 -1.63 -16.41
C LEU A 196 5.40 -2.95 -17.14
N LEU A 197 4.17 -3.18 -17.55
CA LEU A 197 3.78 -4.32 -18.36
C LEU A 197 3.46 -3.85 -19.78
N GLU A 198 4.34 -4.14 -20.72
CA GLU A 198 4.13 -3.83 -22.12
C GLU A 198 3.52 -5.04 -22.85
N MET A 199 2.36 -4.85 -23.43
CA MET A 199 1.62 -5.90 -24.15
C MET A 199 1.00 -5.34 -25.42
N ALA A 200 1.13 -6.07 -26.53
CA ALA A 200 0.52 -5.71 -27.80
C ALA A 200 -1.02 -5.71 -27.73
N THR A 201 -1.68 -5.05 -28.68
CA THR A 201 -3.14 -5.06 -28.80
C THR A 201 -3.63 -6.48 -29.12
N GLY A 202 -4.73 -6.92 -28.49
CA GLY A 202 -5.29 -8.27 -28.70
C GLY A 202 -4.60 -9.40 -27.92
N THR A 203 -3.55 -9.14 -27.15
CA THR A 203 -2.84 -10.17 -26.38
C THR A 203 -3.46 -10.48 -25.01
N GLY A 204 -4.66 -9.94 -24.72
CA GLY A 204 -5.37 -10.22 -23.46
C GLY A 204 -4.87 -9.42 -22.27
N LYS A 205 -4.58 -8.12 -22.45
CA LYS A 205 -4.21 -7.19 -21.35
C LYS A 205 -5.19 -7.26 -20.19
N THR A 206 -6.49 -7.26 -20.48
CA THR A 206 -7.55 -7.32 -19.46
C THR A 206 -7.46 -8.60 -18.63
N THR A 207 -7.22 -9.74 -19.26
CA THR A 207 -7.07 -11.04 -18.60
C THR A 207 -5.83 -11.05 -17.70
N THR A 208 -4.71 -10.54 -18.18
CA THR A 208 -3.47 -10.43 -17.39
C THR A 208 -3.65 -9.48 -16.21
N SER A 209 -4.30 -8.32 -16.43
CA SER A 209 -4.61 -7.38 -15.35
C SER A 209 -5.53 -7.99 -14.29
N ALA A 210 -6.55 -8.74 -14.70
CA ALA A 210 -7.44 -9.44 -13.78
C ALA A 210 -6.68 -10.49 -12.94
N ALA A 211 -5.74 -11.22 -13.53
CA ALA A 211 -4.90 -12.17 -12.82
C ALA A 211 -3.98 -11.49 -11.81
N ILE A 212 -3.38 -10.37 -12.18
CA ILE A 212 -2.54 -9.55 -11.28
C ILE A 212 -3.36 -9.01 -10.12
N ILE A 213 -4.53 -8.42 -10.37
CA ILE A 213 -5.44 -7.92 -9.32
C ILE A 213 -5.82 -9.05 -8.37
N LYS A 214 -6.21 -10.21 -8.91
CA LYS A 214 -6.54 -11.39 -8.09
C LYS A 214 -5.36 -11.86 -7.24
N MET A 215 -4.15 -11.84 -7.79
CA MET A 215 -2.93 -12.16 -7.06
C MET A 215 -2.75 -11.20 -5.87
N PHE A 216 -2.91 -9.90 -6.07
CA PHE A 216 -2.85 -8.92 -4.99
C PHE A 216 -3.93 -9.14 -3.94
N LEU A 217 -5.18 -9.36 -4.33
CA LEU A 217 -6.28 -9.64 -3.40
C LEU A 217 -6.02 -10.89 -2.56
N ARG A 218 -5.43 -11.93 -3.15
CA ARG A 218 -5.13 -13.18 -2.45
C ARG A 218 -3.95 -13.05 -1.48
N LEU A 219 -2.87 -12.41 -1.93
CA LEU A 219 -1.63 -12.33 -1.16
C LEU A 219 -1.67 -11.27 -0.05
N TYR A 220 -2.50 -10.24 -0.22
CA TYR A 220 -2.47 -9.06 0.64
C TYR A 220 -3.79 -8.78 1.36
N ASN A 221 -4.80 -9.66 1.25
CA ASN A 221 -6.13 -9.50 1.89
C ASN A 221 -6.74 -8.09 1.70
N VAL A 222 -6.57 -7.50 0.51
CA VAL A 222 -7.08 -6.16 0.18
C VAL A 222 -8.54 -6.25 -0.28
#